data_3f9c8ea2efb81dc4405274929d72abe5
#
_entry.id   3f9c8ea2efb81dc4405274929d72abe5
#
_cell.length_a   1.000
_cell.length_b   1.000
_cell.length_c   1.000
_cell.angle_alpha   90.00
_cell.angle_beta   90.00
_cell.angle_gamma   90.00
#
_symmetry.space_group_name_H-M   'P 1'
#
loop_
_entity.id
_entity.type
_entity.pdbx_description
1 polymer ?
#
loop_
_entity_poly.entity_id
_entity_poly.type
_entity_poly.pdbx_seq_one_letter_code
_entity_poly.pdbx_strand_id
1 'polypeptide(L)'
;MTARFPPSSAAPAPPVRKSFKDEAISWAKAIAVAFVIWVFLRSYLIEAFRIPSASMENTLLVGDFLFVNKVAFGGELEIPLTGIHFLRLPGYGTPWQGEVVVFRSVEDSTPDLNIVKRLVGGPGDTLQMVRDTVIRNGRRLDEPYALHTALSPVREEEFRLRQIRARQLPYYIGPDSARYQPTTHDWGPIVVPPGHYFVMGDNRDESYDSRFWGFLPRAHIRGRPLFIYMSIATHPFRIRWNRLFRHPS
;
A
#
# COMPACT_ATOMS: atom_id res chain seq x y z
N MET A 1 79.41 -16.90 -37.03
CA MET A 1 78.28 -16.09 -36.47
C MET A 1 77.01 -16.78 -36.92
N THR A 2 76.41 -17.60 -36.04
CA THR A 2 75.18 -18.34 -36.34
C THR A 2 74.05 -17.64 -35.56
N ALA A 3 73.15 -16.98 -36.29
CA ALA A 3 71.99 -16.32 -35.74
C ALA A 3 70.95 -17.38 -35.30
N ARG A 4 70.65 -17.44 -33.98
CA ARG A 4 69.53 -18.22 -33.43
C ARG A 4 68.26 -17.41 -33.57
N PHE A 5 67.31 -17.94 -34.32
CA PHE A 5 65.94 -17.42 -34.34
C PHE A 5 65.21 -17.84 -33.05
N PRO A 6 64.43 -16.93 -32.41
CA PRO A 6 63.62 -17.31 -31.28
C PRO A 6 62.48 -18.28 -31.71
N PRO A 7 62.03 -19.16 -30.82
CA PRO A 7 60.94 -20.07 -31.13
C PRO A 7 59.63 -19.32 -31.40
N SER A 8 58.95 -19.69 -32.49
CA SER A 8 57.63 -19.22 -32.88
C SER A 8 56.64 -19.36 -31.72
N SER A 9 55.99 -18.29 -31.33
CA SER A 9 54.88 -18.33 -30.35
C SER A 9 53.76 -19.22 -30.90
N ALA A 10 53.42 -20.28 -30.18
CA ALA A 10 52.31 -21.15 -30.52
C ALA A 10 51.00 -20.35 -30.66
N ALA A 11 50.30 -20.50 -31.77
CA ALA A 11 49.00 -19.90 -32.00
C ALA A 11 48.01 -20.33 -30.90
N PRO A 12 47.15 -19.41 -30.39
CA PRO A 12 46.15 -19.75 -29.40
C PRO A 12 45.25 -20.88 -29.91
N ALA A 13 45.01 -21.88 -29.07
CA ALA A 13 44.13 -23.02 -29.40
C ALA A 13 42.72 -22.52 -29.77
N PRO A 14 42.07 -23.07 -30.79
CA PRO A 14 40.74 -22.65 -31.19
C PRO A 14 39.74 -22.82 -30.03
N PRO A 15 38.77 -21.91 -29.88
CA PRO A 15 37.78 -22.01 -28.79
C PRO A 15 36.99 -23.31 -28.90
N VAL A 16 36.95 -24.08 -27.82
CA VAL A 16 36.18 -25.33 -27.74
C VAL A 16 34.70 -25.00 -27.96
N ARG A 17 34.14 -25.43 -29.10
CA ARG A 17 32.68 -25.32 -29.36
C ARG A 17 31.95 -26.19 -28.35
N LYS A 18 31.15 -25.56 -27.48
CA LYS A 18 30.27 -26.27 -26.55
C LYS A 18 29.24 -27.09 -27.35
N SER A 19 28.92 -28.28 -26.84
CA SER A 19 27.84 -29.10 -27.43
C SER A 19 26.52 -28.35 -27.34
N PHE A 20 25.63 -28.50 -28.30
CA PHE A 20 24.27 -27.95 -28.28
C PHE A 20 23.53 -28.31 -26.98
N LYS A 21 23.76 -29.54 -26.47
CA LYS A 21 23.20 -29.99 -25.18
C LYS A 21 23.73 -29.16 -23.99
N ASP A 22 25.04 -28.86 -23.97
CA ASP A 22 25.64 -28.08 -22.88
C ASP A 22 25.17 -26.63 -22.91
N GLU A 23 24.97 -26.11 -24.10
CA GLU A 23 24.43 -24.76 -24.30
C GLU A 23 22.96 -24.69 -23.87
N ALA A 24 22.13 -25.64 -24.24
CA ALA A 24 20.72 -25.75 -23.83
C ALA A 24 20.57 -25.89 -22.29
N ILE A 25 21.42 -26.69 -21.65
CA ILE A 25 21.44 -26.84 -20.19
C ILE A 25 21.85 -25.51 -19.51
N SER A 26 22.83 -24.81 -20.09
CA SER A 26 23.28 -23.52 -19.58
C SER A 26 22.14 -22.47 -19.62
N TRP A 27 21.43 -22.41 -20.76
CA TRP A 27 20.26 -21.55 -20.91
C TRP A 27 19.13 -21.92 -19.94
N ALA A 28 18.82 -23.20 -19.78
CA ALA A 28 17.80 -23.66 -18.85
C ALA A 28 18.14 -23.25 -17.40
N LYS A 29 19.40 -23.39 -16.98
CA LYS A 29 19.87 -22.94 -15.66
C LYS A 29 19.73 -21.42 -15.50
N ALA A 30 20.13 -20.64 -16.51
CA ALA A 30 20.03 -19.18 -16.47
C ALA A 30 18.57 -18.72 -16.35
N ILE A 31 17.66 -19.33 -17.12
CA ILE A 31 16.22 -19.06 -17.06
C ILE A 31 15.66 -19.42 -15.69
N ALA A 32 16.02 -20.58 -15.13
CA ALA A 32 15.57 -20.99 -13.81
C ALA A 32 16.02 -20.02 -12.71
N VAL A 33 17.29 -19.60 -12.74
CA VAL A 33 17.81 -18.60 -11.79
C VAL A 33 17.11 -17.25 -11.95
N ALA A 34 16.94 -16.78 -13.18
CA ALA A 34 16.22 -15.54 -13.46
C ALA A 34 14.76 -15.60 -12.98
N PHE A 35 14.10 -16.75 -13.17
CA PHE A 35 12.73 -16.97 -12.69
C PHE A 35 12.65 -16.92 -11.17
N VAL A 36 13.56 -17.57 -10.44
CA VAL A 36 13.61 -17.53 -8.97
C VAL A 36 13.83 -16.11 -8.47
N ILE A 37 14.78 -15.38 -9.09
CA ILE A 37 15.02 -13.97 -8.75
C ILE A 37 13.77 -13.14 -9.02
N TRP A 38 13.11 -13.31 -10.15
CA TRP A 38 11.89 -12.59 -10.51
C TRP A 38 10.76 -12.87 -9.52
N VAL A 39 10.54 -14.14 -9.14
CA VAL A 39 9.55 -14.52 -8.12
C VAL A 39 9.85 -13.82 -6.80
N PHE A 40 11.12 -13.85 -6.35
CA PHE A 40 11.53 -13.19 -5.12
C PHE A 40 11.30 -11.67 -5.16
N LEU A 41 11.74 -11.01 -6.23
CA LEU A 41 11.57 -9.56 -6.40
C LEU A 41 10.08 -9.17 -6.41
N ARG A 42 9.26 -9.87 -7.20
CA ARG A 42 7.83 -9.61 -7.30
C ARG A 42 7.09 -9.88 -5.99
N SER A 43 7.39 -10.99 -5.33
CA SER A 43 6.67 -11.41 -4.12
C SER A 43 7.03 -10.57 -2.92
N TYR A 44 8.28 -10.14 -2.80
CA TYR A 44 8.80 -9.55 -1.57
C TYR A 44 9.07 -8.05 -1.64
N LEU A 45 9.63 -7.56 -2.77
CA LEU A 45 10.14 -6.19 -2.81
C LEU A 45 9.11 -5.17 -3.28
N ILE A 46 8.59 -5.33 -4.50
CA ILE A 46 7.81 -4.29 -5.18
C ILE A 46 6.58 -4.92 -5.85
N GLU A 47 5.46 -4.28 -5.66
CA GLU A 47 4.21 -4.64 -6.33
C GLU A 47 3.61 -3.41 -7.03
N ALA A 48 3.04 -3.64 -8.22
CA ALA A 48 2.35 -2.60 -8.99
C ALA A 48 0.86 -2.60 -8.67
N PHE A 49 0.33 -1.44 -8.29
CA PHE A 49 -1.08 -1.24 -7.97
C PHE A 49 -1.70 -0.18 -8.89
N ARG A 50 -2.98 -0.36 -9.19
CA ARG A 50 -3.80 0.65 -9.86
C ARG A 50 -4.80 1.22 -8.86
N ILE A 51 -4.99 2.54 -8.90
CA ILE A 51 -6.01 3.25 -8.09
C ILE A 51 -7.35 3.21 -8.82
N PRO A 52 -8.35 2.48 -8.29
CA PRO A 52 -9.65 2.32 -8.94
C PRO A 52 -10.71 3.33 -8.46
N SER A 53 -10.50 4.00 -7.31
CA SER A 53 -11.51 4.84 -6.64
C SER A 53 -10.99 6.22 -6.28
N ALA A 54 -11.90 7.16 -6.07
CA ALA A 54 -11.60 8.56 -5.73
C ALA A 54 -11.31 8.80 -4.24
N SER A 55 -11.32 7.77 -3.40
CA SER A 55 -11.20 7.93 -1.93
C SER A 55 -9.90 8.56 -1.44
N MET A 56 -8.86 8.60 -2.27
CA MET A 56 -7.57 9.26 -2.02
C MET A 56 -7.36 10.46 -2.94
N GLU A 57 -8.43 10.98 -3.55
CA GLU A 57 -8.38 12.14 -4.44
C GLU A 57 -7.77 13.34 -3.70
N ASN A 58 -7.08 14.20 -4.40
CA ASN A 58 -6.08 15.16 -3.97
C ASN A 58 -4.66 14.59 -3.92
N THR A 59 -4.43 13.41 -3.36
CA THR A 59 -3.13 12.73 -3.36
C THR A 59 -2.99 11.74 -4.51
N LEU A 60 -3.94 10.81 -4.65
CA LEU A 60 -3.98 9.78 -5.69
C LEU A 60 -5.26 9.89 -6.49
N LEU A 61 -5.15 9.89 -7.82
CA LEU A 61 -6.28 9.98 -8.73
C LEU A 61 -6.64 8.61 -9.30
N VAL A 62 -7.93 8.44 -9.62
CA VAL A 62 -8.38 7.25 -10.37
C VAL A 62 -7.58 7.12 -11.66
N GLY A 63 -7.01 5.93 -11.89
CA GLY A 63 -6.14 5.64 -13.02
C GLY A 63 -4.66 5.96 -12.80
N ASP A 64 -4.24 6.28 -11.57
CA ASP A 64 -2.84 6.24 -11.18
C ASP A 64 -2.39 4.79 -11.00
N PHE A 65 -1.17 4.50 -11.46
CA PHE A 65 -0.46 3.25 -11.24
C PHE A 65 0.79 3.53 -10.42
N LEU A 66 0.94 2.84 -9.32
CA LEU A 66 2.02 3.09 -8.37
C LEU A 66 2.78 1.82 -8.03
N PHE A 67 4.05 1.98 -7.70
CA PHE A 67 4.82 0.93 -7.07
C PHE A 67 4.72 1.01 -5.56
N VAL A 68 4.61 -0.16 -4.93
CA VAL A 68 4.49 -0.31 -3.48
C VAL A 68 5.67 -1.12 -2.95
N ASN A 69 6.35 -0.57 -1.96
CA ASN A 69 7.41 -1.25 -1.22
C ASN A 69 6.80 -2.14 -0.14
N LYS A 70 6.85 -3.44 -0.37
CA LYS A 70 6.34 -4.46 0.58
C LYS A 70 7.29 -4.68 1.75
N VAL A 71 8.59 -4.53 1.53
CA VAL A 71 9.63 -4.74 2.56
C VAL A 71 9.49 -3.78 3.73
N ALA A 72 8.91 -2.60 3.49
CA ALA A 72 8.72 -1.60 4.54
C ALA A 72 8.00 -2.17 5.76
N PHE A 73 6.96 -2.97 5.54
CA PHE A 73 6.09 -3.48 6.62
C PHE A 73 6.08 -5.00 6.74
N GLY A 74 6.89 -5.69 5.97
CA GLY A 74 6.97 -7.14 5.89
C GLY A 74 6.25 -7.69 4.68
N GLY A 75 7.01 -8.27 3.75
CA GLY A 75 6.49 -8.92 2.55
C GLY A 75 6.06 -10.35 2.82
N GLU A 76 5.04 -10.81 2.13
CA GLU A 76 4.65 -12.21 2.08
C GLU A 76 5.21 -12.84 0.80
N LEU A 77 5.92 -13.97 0.94
CA LEU A 77 6.33 -14.76 -0.21
C LEU A 77 5.12 -15.55 -0.71
N GLU A 78 4.75 -15.27 -1.93
CA GLU A 78 3.61 -15.86 -2.62
C GLU A 78 4.10 -16.65 -3.84
N ILE A 79 3.51 -17.82 -4.08
CA ILE A 79 3.72 -18.53 -5.35
C ILE A 79 2.88 -17.84 -6.42
N PRO A 80 3.50 -17.21 -7.44
CA PRO A 80 2.79 -16.49 -8.47
C PRO A 80 1.68 -17.34 -9.11
N LEU A 81 0.53 -16.74 -9.38
CA LEU A 81 -0.65 -17.35 -10.00
C LEU A 81 -1.42 -18.36 -9.14
N THR A 82 -0.94 -18.72 -7.96
CA THR A 82 -1.62 -19.71 -7.09
C THR A 82 -2.35 -19.08 -5.91
N GLY A 83 -1.99 -17.86 -5.52
CA GLY A 83 -2.49 -17.21 -4.29
C GLY A 83 -1.99 -17.85 -2.99
N ILE A 84 -1.05 -18.80 -3.07
CA ILE A 84 -0.52 -19.49 -1.89
C ILE A 84 0.58 -18.64 -1.26
N HIS A 85 0.33 -18.16 -0.04
CA HIS A 85 1.29 -17.46 0.81
C HIS A 85 1.95 -18.47 1.75
N PHE A 86 3.28 -18.61 1.70
CA PHE A 86 3.97 -19.65 2.49
C PHE A 86 4.93 -19.10 3.56
N LEU A 87 5.34 -17.83 3.45
CA LEU A 87 6.25 -17.23 4.42
C LEU A 87 6.04 -15.71 4.46
N ARG A 88 5.94 -15.15 5.66
CA ARG A 88 5.97 -13.71 5.90
C ARG A 88 7.34 -13.31 6.46
N LEU A 89 8.04 -12.47 5.74
CA LEU A 89 9.32 -11.91 6.18
C LEU A 89 9.10 -10.62 6.97
N PRO A 90 9.94 -10.32 7.98
CA PRO A 90 9.81 -9.08 8.74
C PRO A 90 10.08 -7.85 7.88
N GLY A 91 9.37 -6.76 8.18
CA GLY A 91 9.65 -5.45 7.62
C GLY A 91 10.68 -4.69 8.46
N TYR A 92 11.24 -3.63 7.87
CA TYR A 92 12.21 -2.77 8.55
C TYR A 92 11.58 -1.56 9.25
N GLY A 93 10.29 -1.28 9.01
CA GLY A 93 9.60 -0.09 9.50
C GLY A 93 8.30 -0.37 10.22
N THR A 94 7.86 0.62 10.97
CA THR A 94 6.52 0.72 11.54
C THR A 94 5.75 1.82 10.81
N PRO A 95 4.46 1.59 10.49
CA PRO A 95 3.63 2.66 9.93
C PRO A 95 3.53 3.84 10.89
N TRP A 96 3.62 5.06 10.36
CA TRP A 96 3.57 6.29 11.15
C TRP A 96 2.43 7.20 10.69
N GLN A 97 2.04 8.14 11.53
CA GLN A 97 0.94 9.07 11.26
C GLN A 97 1.23 9.95 10.05
N GLY A 98 0.23 10.11 9.19
CA GLY A 98 0.33 10.86 7.92
C GLY A 98 0.80 10.02 6.74
N GLU A 99 1.27 8.80 6.98
CA GLU A 99 1.74 7.91 5.92
C GLU A 99 0.59 7.29 5.12
N VAL A 100 0.74 7.26 3.80
CA VAL A 100 -0.15 6.48 2.93
C VAL A 100 0.26 5.01 2.98
N VAL A 101 -0.70 4.14 3.22
CA VAL A 101 -0.47 2.68 3.33
C VAL A 101 -1.36 1.91 2.38
N VAL A 102 -0.80 0.82 1.83
CA VAL A 102 -1.56 -0.20 1.09
C VAL A 102 -1.78 -1.38 2.01
N PHE A 103 -3.00 -1.84 2.08
CA PHE A 103 -3.40 -2.94 2.96
C PHE A 103 -4.47 -3.82 2.33
N ARG A 104 -4.56 -5.06 2.80
CA ARG A 104 -5.64 -5.99 2.43
C ARG A 104 -6.92 -5.59 3.16
N SER A 105 -8.06 -5.68 2.50
CA SER A 105 -9.37 -5.42 3.10
C SER A 105 -9.52 -6.14 4.45
N VAL A 106 -10.23 -5.49 5.37
CA VAL A 106 -10.61 -6.04 6.66
C VAL A 106 -12.02 -6.64 6.63
N GLU A 107 -12.70 -6.55 5.49
CA GLU A 107 -14.05 -7.07 5.31
C GLU A 107 -14.02 -8.47 4.70
N ASP A 108 -14.77 -9.40 5.30
CA ASP A 108 -14.88 -10.79 4.85
C ASP A 108 -15.50 -10.91 3.45
N SER A 109 -16.28 -9.90 3.04
CA SER A 109 -16.89 -9.84 1.70
C SER A 109 -15.88 -9.57 0.58
N THR A 110 -14.72 -9.00 0.90
CA THR A 110 -13.68 -8.60 -0.07
C THR A 110 -12.27 -8.88 0.44
N PRO A 111 -11.96 -10.13 0.83
CA PRO A 111 -10.72 -10.44 1.57
C PRO A 111 -9.43 -10.17 0.76
N ASP A 112 -9.50 -10.25 -0.58
CA ASP A 112 -8.35 -10.07 -1.46
C ASP A 112 -8.23 -8.66 -2.05
N LEU A 113 -9.16 -7.76 -1.69
CA LEU A 113 -9.12 -6.39 -2.17
C LEU A 113 -7.99 -5.62 -1.50
N ASN A 114 -7.10 -5.04 -2.30
CA ASN A 114 -6.09 -4.11 -1.82
C ASN A 114 -6.64 -2.69 -1.81
N ILE A 115 -6.53 -2.04 -0.66
CA ILE A 115 -7.06 -0.72 -0.36
C ILE A 115 -5.90 0.21 -0.03
N VAL A 116 -6.03 1.47 -0.43
CA VAL A 116 -5.07 2.53 -0.12
C VAL A 116 -5.77 3.58 0.73
N LYS A 117 -5.19 3.93 1.89
CA LYS A 117 -5.66 4.98 2.78
C LYS A 117 -4.49 5.64 3.48
N ARG A 118 -4.75 6.76 4.16
CA ARG A 118 -3.78 7.45 4.98
C ARG A 118 -3.94 7.07 6.45
N LEU A 119 -2.82 6.84 7.11
CA LEU A 119 -2.77 6.51 8.53
C LEU A 119 -2.97 7.78 9.37
N VAL A 120 -4.03 7.80 10.15
CA VAL A 120 -4.40 8.94 11.01
C VAL A 120 -3.97 8.72 12.45
N GLY A 121 -4.07 7.48 12.93
CA GLY A 121 -3.64 7.13 14.29
C GLY A 121 -3.09 5.72 14.40
N GLY A 122 -2.14 5.56 15.32
CA GLY A 122 -1.50 4.28 15.66
C GLY A 122 -1.91 3.77 17.04
N PRO A 123 -1.38 2.60 17.44
CA PRO A 123 -1.72 1.97 18.72
C PRO A 123 -1.57 2.91 19.91
N GLY A 124 -2.61 3.01 20.74
CA GLY A 124 -2.65 3.86 21.93
C GLY A 124 -3.03 5.31 21.69
N ASP A 125 -3.13 5.75 20.44
CA ASP A 125 -3.59 7.12 20.16
C ASP A 125 -5.06 7.30 20.53
N THR A 126 -5.37 8.47 21.06
CA THR A 126 -6.74 8.96 21.22
C THR A 126 -7.12 9.80 20.01
N LEU A 127 -8.21 9.45 19.36
CA LEU A 127 -8.68 10.11 18.15
C LEU A 127 -10.10 10.63 18.33
N GLN A 128 -10.36 11.81 17.83
CA GLN A 128 -11.70 12.37 17.65
C GLN A 128 -11.75 13.26 16.42
N MET A 129 -12.92 13.43 15.86
CA MET A 129 -13.20 14.42 14.83
C MET A 129 -14.25 15.41 15.35
N VAL A 130 -13.97 16.68 15.20
CA VAL A 130 -14.89 17.76 15.58
C VAL A 130 -15.01 18.71 14.39
N ARG A 131 -16.20 18.78 13.83
CA ARG A 131 -16.47 19.60 12.63
C ARG A 131 -15.39 19.45 11.56
N ASP A 132 -15.23 18.22 11.07
CA ASP A 132 -14.27 17.83 10.03
C ASP A 132 -12.78 17.98 10.39
N THR A 133 -12.49 18.32 11.61
CA THR A 133 -11.11 18.45 12.09
C THR A 133 -10.73 17.25 12.92
N VAL A 134 -9.70 16.52 12.50
CA VAL A 134 -9.15 15.42 13.28
C VAL A 134 -8.27 15.94 14.41
N ILE A 135 -8.53 15.44 15.61
CA ILE A 135 -7.76 15.73 16.82
C ILE A 135 -7.15 14.41 17.30
N ARG A 136 -5.83 14.36 17.40
CA ARG A 136 -5.06 13.21 17.89
C ARG A 136 -4.33 13.59 19.16
N ASN A 137 -4.54 12.83 20.23
CA ASN A 137 -3.92 13.06 21.54
C ASN A 137 -4.11 14.50 22.04
N GLY A 138 -5.30 15.05 21.84
CA GLY A 138 -5.66 16.42 22.23
C GLY A 138 -5.11 17.53 21.33
N ARG A 139 -4.40 17.20 20.24
CA ARG A 139 -3.85 18.17 19.29
C ARG A 139 -4.52 18.04 17.93
N ARG A 140 -4.89 19.17 17.35
CA ARG A 140 -5.40 19.23 15.97
C ARG A 140 -4.31 18.75 15.01
N LEU A 141 -4.69 17.86 14.08
CA LEU A 141 -3.81 17.48 12.96
C LEU A 141 -3.83 18.54 11.88
N ASP A 142 -2.67 18.79 11.30
CA ASP A 142 -2.55 19.55 10.05
C ASP A 142 -2.65 18.57 8.88
N GLU A 143 -3.71 18.69 8.10
CA GLU A 143 -4.06 17.73 7.04
C GLU A 143 -4.29 18.45 5.69
N PRO A 144 -3.24 19.03 5.09
CA PRO A 144 -3.37 19.76 3.82
C PRO A 144 -3.82 18.88 2.65
N TYR A 145 -3.74 17.58 2.81
CA TYR A 145 -4.18 16.57 1.86
C TYR A 145 -5.68 16.26 1.95
N ALA A 146 -6.33 16.60 3.07
CA ALA A 146 -7.75 16.30 3.27
C ALA A 146 -8.63 17.13 2.34
N LEU A 147 -9.52 16.45 1.63
CA LEU A 147 -10.50 17.05 0.75
C LEU A 147 -11.89 16.83 1.32
N HIS A 148 -12.63 17.92 1.48
CA HIS A 148 -14.04 17.92 1.80
C HIS A 148 -14.81 18.44 0.58
N THR A 149 -15.55 17.55 -0.07
CA THR A 149 -16.35 17.90 -1.23
C THR A 149 -17.74 18.35 -0.75
N ALA A 150 -17.94 19.64 -0.63
CA ALA A 150 -19.21 20.25 -0.19
C ALA A 150 -20.44 19.90 -1.09
N LEU A 151 -20.33 18.98 -2.02
CA LEU A 151 -21.31 18.72 -3.09
C LEU A 151 -22.30 17.60 -2.79
N SER A 152 -22.20 16.91 -1.65
CA SER A 152 -23.27 16.01 -1.23
C SER A 152 -23.59 16.25 0.24
N PRO A 153 -24.76 16.77 0.54
CA PRO A 153 -25.43 16.31 1.73
C PRO A 153 -25.79 14.86 1.42
N VAL A 154 -24.78 13.97 1.50
CA VAL A 154 -25.09 12.55 1.66
C VAL A 154 -25.97 12.55 2.88
N ARG A 155 -27.27 12.38 2.67
CA ARG A 155 -28.19 12.05 3.73
C ARG A 155 -27.52 10.86 4.40
N GLU A 156 -26.88 11.13 5.56
CA GLU A 156 -26.19 10.07 6.28
C GLU A 156 -27.24 9.02 6.54
N GLU A 157 -27.19 7.95 5.76
CA GLU A 157 -28.16 6.89 5.89
C GLU A 157 -28.05 6.38 7.32
N GLU A 158 -29.15 6.31 8.02
CA GLU A 158 -29.21 5.90 9.44
C GLU A 158 -28.43 4.60 9.68
N PHE A 159 -28.38 3.73 8.66
CA PHE A 159 -27.55 2.53 8.65
C PHE A 159 -26.05 2.84 8.81
N ARG A 160 -25.50 3.83 8.11
CA ARG A 160 -24.09 4.24 8.21
C ARG A 160 -23.76 4.77 9.60
N LEU A 161 -24.61 5.61 10.16
CA LEU A 161 -24.44 6.14 11.51
C LEU A 161 -24.45 5.03 12.56
N ARG A 162 -25.36 4.06 12.43
CA ARG A 162 -25.40 2.87 13.30
C ARG A 162 -24.11 2.05 13.17
N GLN A 163 -23.58 1.90 11.97
CA GLN A 163 -22.33 1.18 11.72
C GLN A 163 -21.15 1.89 12.40
N ILE A 164 -21.00 3.21 12.21
CA ILE A 164 -19.97 4.01 12.88
C ILE A 164 -20.06 3.80 14.39
N ARG A 165 -21.25 3.98 14.97
CA ARG A 165 -21.46 3.81 16.41
C ARG A 165 -21.08 2.41 16.88
N ALA A 166 -21.54 1.37 16.20
CA ALA A 166 -21.26 -0.02 16.59
C ALA A 166 -19.76 -0.34 16.58
N ARG A 167 -19.00 0.21 15.62
CA ARG A 167 -17.54 -0.02 15.49
C ARG A 167 -16.73 0.81 16.48
N GLN A 168 -17.20 1.99 16.86
CA GLN A 168 -16.46 2.91 17.72
C GLN A 168 -16.81 2.78 19.22
N LEU A 169 -18.05 2.41 19.56
CA LEU A 169 -18.54 2.35 20.93
C LEU A 169 -17.67 1.53 21.89
N PRO A 170 -17.12 0.35 21.53
CA PRO A 170 -16.24 -0.42 22.41
C PRO A 170 -14.94 0.29 22.80
N TYR A 171 -14.55 1.31 22.05
CA TYR A 171 -13.29 2.06 22.20
C TYR A 171 -13.51 3.51 22.59
N TYR A 172 -14.78 3.88 22.81
CA TYR A 172 -15.15 5.23 23.20
C TYR A 172 -14.78 5.51 24.65
N ILE A 173 -14.11 6.64 24.90
CA ILE A 173 -13.64 7.05 26.22
C ILE A 173 -14.27 8.38 26.69
N GLY A 174 -15.28 8.87 26.01
CA GLY A 174 -16.02 10.05 26.43
C GLY A 174 -16.94 9.77 27.64
N PRO A 175 -17.54 10.82 28.21
CA PRO A 175 -18.23 10.75 29.50
C PRO A 175 -19.54 9.95 29.49
N ASP A 176 -20.24 9.88 28.35
CA ASP A 176 -21.57 9.23 28.27
C ASP A 176 -21.69 8.39 27.01
N SER A 177 -21.38 7.11 27.14
CA SER A 177 -21.45 6.16 26.03
C SER A 177 -22.89 5.85 25.55
N ALA A 178 -23.89 6.04 26.44
CA ALA A 178 -25.29 5.83 26.09
C ALA A 178 -25.78 6.90 25.09
N ARG A 179 -25.31 8.13 25.25
CA ARG A 179 -25.64 9.27 24.39
C ARG A 179 -24.67 9.44 23.20
N TYR A 180 -23.69 8.58 23.07
CA TYR A 180 -22.74 8.67 21.96
C TYR A 180 -23.43 8.45 20.61
N GLN A 181 -23.51 9.50 19.81
CA GLN A 181 -24.13 9.51 18.48
C GLN A 181 -23.12 10.09 17.46
N PRO A 182 -22.17 9.29 17.00
CA PRO A 182 -21.19 9.76 16.03
C PRO A 182 -21.81 9.97 14.66
N THR A 183 -21.24 10.92 13.93
CA THR A 183 -21.48 11.16 12.51
C THR A 183 -20.20 10.93 11.71
N THR A 184 -20.22 11.15 10.39
CA THR A 184 -19.00 11.13 9.56
C THR A 184 -18.08 12.31 9.84
N HIS A 185 -18.63 13.42 10.40
CA HIS A 185 -17.96 14.71 10.63
C HIS A 185 -17.64 14.98 12.10
N ASP A 186 -18.34 14.29 13.02
CA ASP A 186 -18.18 14.41 14.48
C ASP A 186 -18.23 13.02 15.11
N TRP A 187 -17.11 12.56 15.69
CA TRP A 187 -17.00 11.28 16.36
C TRP A 187 -15.85 11.26 17.39
N GLY A 188 -15.85 10.25 18.23
CA GLY A 188 -14.86 10.05 19.29
C GLY A 188 -15.22 10.82 20.57
N PRO A 189 -14.28 10.92 21.52
CA PRO A 189 -12.93 10.36 21.50
C PRO A 189 -12.91 8.82 21.60
N ILE A 190 -12.09 8.19 20.78
CA ILE A 190 -11.85 6.74 20.78
C ILE A 190 -10.37 6.45 20.95
N VAL A 191 -10.02 5.29 21.53
CA VAL A 191 -8.63 4.84 21.66
C VAL A 191 -8.34 3.75 20.64
N VAL A 192 -7.24 3.89 19.90
CA VAL A 192 -6.77 2.88 18.96
C VAL A 192 -6.19 1.69 19.74
N PRO A 193 -6.71 0.47 19.55
CA PRO A 193 -6.25 -0.69 20.31
C PRO A 193 -4.83 -1.12 19.92
N PRO A 194 -4.12 -1.87 20.80
CA PRO A 194 -2.81 -2.41 20.50
C PRO A 194 -2.79 -3.22 19.20
N GLY A 195 -1.74 -3.04 18.39
CA GLY A 195 -1.56 -3.75 17.12
C GLY A 195 -2.49 -3.31 15.98
N HIS A 196 -3.25 -2.24 16.17
CA HIS A 196 -4.18 -1.71 15.18
C HIS A 196 -3.87 -0.26 14.81
N TYR A 197 -4.42 0.17 13.69
CA TYR A 197 -4.29 1.51 13.16
C TYR A 197 -5.66 2.07 12.76
N PHE A 198 -5.77 3.38 12.74
CA PHE A 198 -6.94 4.08 12.21
C PHE A 198 -6.53 4.79 10.92
N VAL A 199 -7.22 4.49 9.83
CA VAL A 199 -6.91 5.03 8.50
C VAL A 199 -8.12 5.73 7.91
N MET A 200 -7.87 6.80 7.14
CA MET A 200 -8.92 7.56 6.46
C MET A 200 -8.52 7.82 5.00
N GLY A 201 -9.51 7.99 4.14
CA GLY A 201 -9.26 8.53 2.81
C GLY A 201 -8.95 10.03 2.85
N ASP A 202 -8.14 10.52 1.92
CA ASP A 202 -7.88 11.94 1.77
C ASP A 202 -9.13 12.68 1.29
N ASN A 203 -9.93 12.07 0.41
CA ASN A 203 -11.28 12.52 0.08
C ASN A 203 -12.26 12.02 1.16
N ARG A 204 -12.45 12.85 2.19
CA ARG A 204 -13.19 12.52 3.42
C ARG A 204 -14.63 12.09 3.19
N ASP A 205 -15.28 12.72 2.22
CA ASP A 205 -16.72 12.52 1.96
C ASP A 205 -16.97 11.32 1.05
N GLU A 206 -15.99 10.94 0.21
CA GLU A 206 -16.09 9.80 -0.71
C GLU A 206 -15.22 8.61 -0.25
N SER A 207 -14.95 8.50 1.03
CA SER A 207 -14.14 7.40 1.57
C SER A 207 -14.92 6.50 2.49
N TYR A 208 -14.93 5.20 2.18
CA TYR A 208 -15.31 4.14 3.09
C TYR A 208 -14.04 3.63 3.79
N ASP A 209 -13.88 3.99 5.07
CA ASP A 209 -12.63 3.82 5.82
C ASP A 209 -12.87 3.43 7.29
N SER A 210 -11.88 3.58 8.15
CA SER A 210 -11.93 3.18 9.56
C SER A 210 -13.09 3.78 10.36
N ARG A 211 -13.67 4.87 9.90
CA ARG A 211 -14.88 5.41 10.51
C ARG A 211 -16.02 4.39 10.49
N PHE A 212 -16.13 3.61 9.42
CA PHE A 212 -17.20 2.68 9.14
C PHE A 212 -16.88 1.24 9.55
N TRP A 213 -15.71 0.71 9.17
CA TRP A 213 -15.35 -0.69 9.41
C TRP A 213 -14.45 -0.90 10.63
N GLY A 214 -13.99 0.18 11.30
CA GLY A 214 -13.19 0.11 12.52
C GLY A 214 -11.69 0.15 12.28
N PHE A 215 -10.92 -0.58 13.08
CA PHE A 215 -9.46 -0.49 13.08
C PHE A 215 -8.81 -1.49 12.11
N LEU A 216 -7.73 -1.04 11.49
CA LEU A 216 -6.90 -1.84 10.60
C LEU A 216 -5.87 -2.65 11.40
N PRO A 217 -5.93 -4.00 11.40
CA PRO A 217 -4.90 -4.81 12.04
C PRO A 217 -3.55 -4.63 11.33
N ARG A 218 -2.46 -4.57 12.11
CA ARG A 218 -1.08 -4.49 11.58
C ARG A 218 -0.78 -5.57 10.53
N ALA A 219 -1.36 -6.76 10.71
CA ALA A 219 -1.17 -7.88 9.81
C ALA A 219 -1.70 -7.65 8.39
N HIS A 220 -2.69 -6.78 8.21
CA HIS A 220 -3.27 -6.48 6.91
C HIS A 220 -2.45 -5.48 6.10
N ILE A 221 -1.54 -4.72 6.73
CA ILE A 221 -0.71 -3.73 6.04
C ILE A 221 0.30 -4.46 5.16
N ARG A 222 0.28 -4.14 3.85
CA ARG A 222 1.08 -4.76 2.80
C ARG A 222 2.33 -3.98 2.46
N GLY A 223 2.23 -2.65 2.41
CA GLY A 223 3.38 -1.86 2.00
C GLY A 223 3.10 -0.36 1.95
N ARG A 224 4.15 0.34 1.57
CA ARG A 224 4.20 1.80 1.41
C ARG A 224 4.28 2.15 -0.07
N PRO A 225 3.41 3.02 -0.60
CA PRO A 225 3.57 3.55 -1.95
C PRO A 225 4.92 4.25 -2.11
N LEU A 226 5.60 4.01 -3.24
CA LEU A 226 6.87 4.67 -3.56
C LEU A 226 6.66 5.86 -4.47
N PHE A 227 6.16 5.62 -5.66
CA PHE A 227 5.89 6.66 -6.66
C PHE A 227 4.89 6.16 -7.71
N ILE A 228 4.30 7.13 -8.41
CA ILE A 228 3.40 6.89 -9.53
C ILE A 228 4.27 6.66 -10.78
N TYR A 229 4.18 5.46 -11.39
CA TYR A 229 4.92 5.18 -12.63
C TYR A 229 4.12 5.38 -13.90
N MET A 230 2.78 5.45 -13.80
CA MET A 230 1.86 5.77 -14.90
C MET A 230 0.59 6.39 -14.35
N SER A 231 -0.02 7.31 -15.10
CA SER A 231 -1.30 7.92 -14.74
C SER A 231 -2.14 8.16 -16.00
N ILE A 232 -3.33 7.56 -16.04
CA ILE A 232 -4.24 7.59 -17.20
C ILE A 232 -5.61 8.08 -16.75
N ALA A 233 -6.08 9.17 -17.37
CA ALA A 233 -7.48 9.56 -17.31
C ALA A 233 -8.25 8.80 -18.39
N THR A 234 -9.44 8.29 -18.07
CA THR A 234 -10.24 7.50 -19.01
C THR A 234 -11.26 8.36 -19.78
N HIS A 235 -11.70 9.47 -19.21
CA HIS A 235 -12.71 10.35 -19.82
C HIS A 235 -12.33 11.84 -19.62
N PRO A 236 -11.82 12.55 -20.67
CA PRO A 236 -11.29 12.01 -21.92
C PRO A 236 -10.00 11.21 -21.71
N PHE A 237 -9.73 10.27 -22.59
CA PHE A 237 -8.48 9.50 -22.52
C PHE A 237 -7.27 10.41 -22.67
N ARG A 238 -6.42 10.45 -21.65
CA ARG A 238 -5.15 11.18 -21.68
C ARG A 238 -4.16 10.60 -20.67
N ILE A 239 -2.88 10.68 -20.99
CA ILE A 239 -1.80 10.39 -20.05
C ILE A 239 -1.49 11.67 -19.26
N ARG A 240 -1.47 11.54 -17.93
CA ARG A 240 -1.16 12.66 -17.02
C ARG A 240 0.34 12.66 -16.70
N TRP A 241 1.15 13.16 -17.64
CA TRP A 241 2.61 13.16 -17.55
C TRP A 241 3.16 13.87 -16.31
N ASN A 242 2.47 14.89 -15.83
CA ASN A 242 2.83 15.66 -14.64
C ASN A 242 2.71 14.89 -13.33
N ARG A 243 2.16 13.68 -13.36
CA ARG A 243 2.04 12.81 -12.18
C ARG A 243 3.13 11.73 -12.09
N LEU A 244 3.90 11.54 -13.15
CA LEU A 244 4.97 10.55 -13.18
C LEU A 244 6.04 10.88 -12.13
N PHE A 245 6.51 9.84 -11.45
CA PHE A 245 7.51 9.91 -10.37
C PHE A 245 7.11 10.75 -9.15
N ARG A 246 5.86 11.18 -9.04
CA ARG A 246 5.36 11.79 -7.82
C ARG A 246 5.27 10.76 -6.71
N HIS A 247 5.75 11.15 -5.53
CA HIS A 247 5.54 10.40 -4.30
C HIS A 247 4.16 10.75 -3.74
N PRO A 248 3.32 9.77 -3.35
CA PRO A 248 2.04 10.03 -2.70
C PRO A 248 2.28 10.32 -1.20
N SER A 249 2.51 11.58 -0.89
CA SER A 249 2.73 12.07 0.48
C SER A 249 1.57 12.94 0.94
#